data_7d6925bf52efd8e1a2c9bb5329f56773
#
_entry.id   7d6925bf52efd8e1a2c9bb5329f56773
#
_cell.length_a   1.000
_cell.length_b   1.000
_cell.length_c   1.000
_cell.angle_alpha   90.00
_cell.angle_beta   90.00
_cell.angle_gamma   90.00
#
_symmetry.space_group_name_H-M   'P 1'
#
loop_
_entity.id
_entity.type
_entity.pdbx_description
1 polymer ?
#
loop_
_entity_poly.entity_id
_entity_poly.type
_entity_poly.pdbx_seq_one_letter_code
_entity_poly.pdbx_strand_id
1 'polypeptide(L)'
;FRRVLFRSYNTTDTPLEIVKPATQETLNECGITIPLSNFKKGYVKDDVAIPNSYKRLPEVKNIPFYNVLKYPILGLIDCADIAFFLMMIAGCLNVLIEMKSFLAAMETLSRCGKNSGIILLVLVYFILSIGGSALGFEEQILAFYPALMPAYIRCGIDGALATASIYFGSIVGNMFSTIKPFGTVIGSYLAGINFMDGIVFRVVAFIIGDAVVIGYFLFY
;
A
#
# COMPACT_ATOMS: atom_id res chain seq x y z
N PHE A 1 -15.95 -1.23 -8.44
CA PHE A 1 -16.03 -0.78 -7.04
C PHE A 1 -16.86 0.50 -6.91
N ARG A 2 -16.61 1.54 -7.73
CA ARG A 2 -17.41 2.76 -7.77
C ARG A 2 -18.90 2.51 -8.07
N ARG A 3 -19.21 1.64 -9.04
CA ARG A 3 -20.61 1.31 -9.40
C ARG A 3 -21.40 0.68 -8.26
N VAL A 4 -20.75 -0.09 -7.37
CA VAL A 4 -21.43 -0.76 -6.26
C VAL A 4 -21.67 0.20 -5.09
N LEU A 5 -20.67 1.00 -4.70
CA LEU A 5 -20.75 1.93 -3.57
C LEU A 5 -21.71 3.11 -3.84
N PHE A 6 -21.70 3.65 -5.08
CA PHE A 6 -22.62 4.74 -5.43
C PHE A 6 -24.01 4.26 -5.88
N ARG A 7 -24.15 3.03 -6.39
CA ARG A 7 -25.44 2.42 -6.69
C ARG A 7 -26.22 1.98 -5.45
N SER A 8 -25.61 1.81 -4.30
CA SER A 8 -26.37 1.59 -3.05
C SER A 8 -27.22 2.79 -2.66
N TYR A 9 -26.91 3.97 -3.19
CA TYR A 9 -27.76 5.18 -3.06
C TYR A 9 -28.73 5.36 -4.21
N ASN A 10 -28.57 4.64 -5.30
CA ASN A 10 -29.39 4.78 -6.50
C ASN A 10 -30.37 3.61 -6.62
N THR A 11 -31.42 3.65 -5.82
CA THR A 11 -32.52 2.65 -5.85
C THR A 11 -33.67 3.03 -6.73
N THR A 12 -33.61 4.13 -7.42
CA THR A 12 -34.55 4.55 -8.45
C THR A 12 -33.91 4.38 -9.82
N ASP A 13 -34.68 3.92 -10.82
CA ASP A 13 -34.25 3.74 -12.21
C ASP A 13 -33.93 5.06 -12.95
N THR A 14 -33.83 6.16 -12.24
CA THR A 14 -33.40 7.44 -12.78
C THR A 14 -31.88 7.52 -12.78
N PRO A 15 -31.24 7.66 -13.95
CA PRO A 15 -29.80 7.83 -14.03
C PRO A 15 -29.41 9.17 -13.42
N LEU A 16 -28.81 9.13 -12.23
CA LEU A 16 -28.16 10.30 -11.61
C LEU A 16 -26.80 10.60 -12.22
N GLU A 17 -26.29 9.69 -13.04
CA GLU A 17 -25.01 9.84 -13.71
C GLU A 17 -25.21 10.65 -15.00
N ILE A 18 -24.79 11.90 -14.98
CA ILE A 18 -24.64 12.70 -16.20
C ILE A 18 -23.24 12.35 -16.73
N VAL A 19 -23.18 11.49 -17.74
CA VAL A 19 -21.92 11.19 -18.43
C VAL A 19 -21.67 12.28 -19.46
N LYS A 20 -20.68 13.13 -19.21
CA LYS A 20 -20.20 14.13 -20.16
C LYS A 20 -18.88 13.66 -20.77
N PRO A 21 -18.64 13.92 -22.07
CA PRO A 21 -17.37 13.60 -22.70
C PRO A 21 -16.23 14.41 -22.06
N ALA A 22 -15.05 13.82 -21.89
CA ALA A 22 -13.88 14.50 -21.37
C ALA A 22 -13.29 15.44 -22.43
N THR A 23 -13.82 16.66 -22.50
CA THR A 23 -13.28 17.77 -23.29
C THR A 23 -12.82 18.88 -22.39
N GLN A 24 -11.90 19.73 -22.86
CA GLN A 24 -11.37 20.83 -22.02
C GLN A 24 -12.48 21.79 -21.56
N GLU A 25 -13.50 22.01 -22.41
CA GLU A 25 -14.65 22.85 -22.11
C GLU A 25 -15.48 22.25 -20.99
N THR A 26 -15.81 20.95 -21.10
CA THR A 26 -16.61 20.24 -20.07
C THR A 26 -15.87 20.11 -18.75
N LEU A 27 -14.55 19.94 -18.75
CA LEU A 27 -13.74 19.93 -17.52
C LEU A 27 -13.79 21.29 -16.82
N ASN A 28 -13.64 22.37 -17.58
CA ASN A 28 -13.72 23.73 -17.03
C ASN A 28 -15.11 24.08 -16.51
N GLU A 29 -16.18 23.74 -17.27
CA GLU A 29 -17.57 23.95 -16.83
C GLU A 29 -17.92 23.18 -15.55
N CYS A 30 -17.39 21.96 -15.43
CA CYS A 30 -17.64 21.11 -14.26
C CYS A 30 -16.70 21.40 -13.08
N GLY A 31 -15.72 22.29 -13.23
CA GLY A 31 -14.74 22.60 -12.18
C GLY A 31 -13.82 21.43 -11.83
N ILE A 32 -13.56 20.55 -12.80
CA ILE A 32 -12.66 19.40 -12.61
C ILE A 32 -11.22 19.85 -12.83
N THR A 33 -10.37 19.69 -11.82
CA THR A 33 -8.97 20.14 -11.83
C THR A 33 -8.02 19.17 -12.52
N ILE A 34 -8.48 17.97 -12.90
CA ILE A 34 -7.66 16.96 -13.57
C ILE A 34 -7.39 17.40 -15.02
N PRO A 35 -6.10 17.46 -15.45
CA PRO A 35 -5.76 17.87 -16.81
C PRO A 35 -6.31 16.90 -17.86
N LEU A 36 -6.78 17.41 -19.00
CA LEU A 36 -7.28 16.60 -20.12
C LEU A 36 -6.23 15.59 -20.63
N SER A 37 -4.94 15.91 -20.49
CA SER A 37 -3.85 15.01 -20.85
C SER A 37 -3.89 13.67 -20.10
N ASN A 38 -4.37 13.65 -18.85
CA ASN A 38 -4.47 12.45 -18.03
C ASN A 38 -5.59 11.52 -18.49
N PHE A 39 -6.68 12.09 -19.00
CA PHE A 39 -7.76 11.32 -19.64
C PHE A 39 -7.27 10.70 -20.96
N LYS A 40 -6.57 11.48 -21.80
CA LYS A 40 -6.01 10.99 -23.08
C LYS A 40 -4.93 9.93 -22.89
N LYS A 41 -4.13 10.02 -21.84
CA LYS A 41 -3.08 9.03 -21.51
C LYS A 41 -3.61 7.79 -20.81
N GLY A 42 -4.92 7.74 -20.50
CA GLY A 42 -5.55 6.59 -19.83
C GLY A 42 -5.19 6.45 -18.36
N TYR A 43 -4.69 7.49 -17.69
CA TYR A 43 -4.49 7.49 -16.24
C TYR A 43 -5.82 7.53 -15.49
N VAL A 44 -6.82 8.15 -16.10
CA VAL A 44 -8.21 8.16 -15.59
C VAL A 44 -8.99 7.13 -16.39
N LYS A 45 -9.31 5.99 -15.78
CA LYS A 45 -10.04 4.89 -16.40
C LYS A 45 -11.52 4.87 -16.04
N ASP A 46 -11.87 5.48 -14.90
CA ASP A 46 -13.25 5.55 -14.40
C ASP A 46 -13.82 6.96 -14.56
N ASP A 47 -15.15 7.04 -14.52
CA ASP A 47 -15.85 8.31 -14.55
C ASP A 47 -15.52 9.14 -13.31
N VAL A 48 -15.20 10.40 -13.51
CA VAL A 48 -14.89 11.35 -12.45
C VAL A 48 -16.17 12.01 -11.95
N ALA A 49 -16.35 12.06 -10.64
CA ALA A 49 -17.48 12.76 -10.05
C ALA A 49 -17.42 14.26 -10.32
N ILE A 50 -18.52 14.83 -10.81
CA ILE A 50 -18.64 16.27 -11.04
C ILE A 50 -18.75 16.99 -9.68
N PRO A 51 -17.87 17.94 -9.34
CA PRO A 51 -17.97 18.70 -8.10
C PRO A 51 -19.33 19.38 -7.95
N ASN A 52 -19.83 19.48 -6.71
CA ASN A 52 -21.11 20.11 -6.36
C ASN A 52 -22.36 19.50 -7.02
N SER A 53 -22.25 18.33 -7.64
CA SER A 53 -23.39 17.62 -8.25
C SER A 53 -24.15 16.69 -7.29
N TYR A 54 -23.74 16.66 -6.01
CA TYR A 54 -24.39 15.82 -5.01
C TYR A 54 -25.86 16.20 -4.80
N LYS A 55 -26.76 15.24 -5.02
CA LYS A 55 -28.18 15.38 -4.70
C LYS A 55 -28.62 14.25 -3.78
N ARG A 56 -29.19 14.60 -2.64
CA ARG A 56 -29.79 13.61 -1.74
C ARG A 56 -31.11 13.12 -2.37
N LEU A 57 -31.21 11.81 -2.56
CA LEU A 57 -32.44 11.19 -3.04
C LEU A 57 -33.49 11.18 -1.94
N PRO A 58 -34.76 11.50 -2.26
CA PRO A 58 -35.83 11.59 -1.27
C PRO A 58 -36.24 10.24 -0.67
N GLU A 59 -36.03 9.16 -1.38
CA GLU A 59 -36.39 7.82 -0.92
C GLU A 59 -35.18 6.85 -1.04
N VAL A 60 -34.79 6.33 0.11
CA VAL A 60 -33.86 5.18 0.17
C VAL A 60 -34.72 3.92 0.29
N LYS A 61 -34.76 3.10 -0.77
CA LYS A 61 -35.39 1.77 -0.68
C LYS A 61 -34.68 0.96 0.40
N ASN A 62 -35.45 0.39 1.33
CA ASN A 62 -34.92 -0.53 2.32
C ASN A 62 -34.21 -1.68 1.63
N ILE A 63 -32.94 -1.87 1.97
CA ILE A 63 -32.15 -2.98 1.45
C ILE A 63 -32.66 -4.26 2.10
N PRO A 64 -33.18 -5.23 1.33
CA PRO A 64 -33.69 -6.47 1.90
C PRO A 64 -32.57 -7.24 2.61
N PHE A 65 -32.89 -7.89 3.71
CA PHE A 65 -31.94 -8.56 4.59
C PHE A 65 -31.03 -9.58 3.86
N TYR A 66 -31.55 -10.28 2.85
CA TYR A 66 -30.74 -11.22 2.06
C TYR A 66 -29.58 -10.56 1.30
N ASN A 67 -29.63 -9.27 1.02
CA ASN A 67 -28.53 -8.55 0.41
C ASN A 67 -27.31 -8.43 1.34
N VAL A 68 -27.48 -8.56 2.66
CA VAL A 68 -26.36 -8.59 3.61
C VAL A 68 -25.40 -9.73 3.27
N LEU A 69 -25.91 -10.88 2.83
CA LEU A 69 -25.09 -12.00 2.39
C LEU A 69 -24.54 -11.85 0.97
N LYS A 70 -25.24 -11.09 0.11
CA LYS A 70 -24.83 -10.87 -1.28
C LYS A 70 -23.68 -9.86 -1.41
N TYR A 71 -23.69 -8.79 -0.62
CA TYR A 71 -22.68 -7.73 -0.74
C TYR A 71 -21.24 -8.15 -0.43
N PRO A 72 -20.95 -8.99 0.58
CA PRO A 72 -19.61 -9.52 0.79
C PRO A 72 -19.08 -10.31 -0.41
N ILE A 73 -19.93 -11.10 -1.06
CA ILE A 73 -19.55 -11.90 -2.24
C ILE A 73 -19.24 -10.96 -3.42
N LEU A 74 -20.08 -9.96 -3.65
CA LEU A 74 -19.83 -8.96 -4.70
C LEU A 74 -18.54 -8.17 -4.43
N GLY A 75 -18.31 -7.77 -3.18
CA GLY A 75 -17.08 -7.07 -2.78
C GLY A 75 -15.84 -7.94 -3.00
N LEU A 76 -15.93 -9.25 -2.72
CA LEU A 76 -14.83 -10.19 -2.99
C LEU A 76 -14.55 -10.31 -4.49
N ILE A 77 -15.59 -10.35 -5.33
CA ILE A 77 -15.45 -10.39 -6.79
C ILE A 77 -14.81 -9.10 -7.30
N ASP A 78 -15.25 -7.96 -6.82
CA ASP A 78 -14.71 -6.64 -7.24
C ASP A 78 -13.24 -6.45 -6.80
N CYS A 79 -12.81 -7.09 -5.72
CA CYS A 79 -11.44 -7.03 -5.21
C CYS A 79 -10.60 -8.27 -5.58
N ALA A 80 -11.12 -9.16 -6.44
CA ALA A 80 -10.48 -10.44 -6.76
C ALA A 80 -9.05 -10.27 -7.33
N ASP A 81 -8.84 -9.29 -8.19
CA ASP A 81 -7.53 -9.01 -8.79
C ASP A 81 -6.49 -8.65 -7.72
N ILE A 82 -6.90 -7.84 -6.74
CA ILE A 82 -6.04 -7.41 -5.63
C ILE A 82 -5.76 -8.60 -4.70
N ALA A 83 -6.80 -9.37 -4.35
CA ALA A 83 -6.67 -10.54 -3.49
C ALA A 83 -5.74 -11.60 -4.11
N PHE A 84 -5.89 -11.88 -5.40
CA PHE A 84 -5.04 -12.82 -6.12
C PHE A 84 -3.57 -12.35 -6.16
N PHE A 85 -3.35 -11.08 -6.44
CA PHE A 85 -2.01 -10.48 -6.42
C PHE A 85 -1.33 -10.61 -5.05
N LEU A 86 -2.08 -10.33 -3.96
CA LEU A 86 -1.59 -10.52 -2.59
C LEU A 86 -1.23 -11.97 -2.29
N MET A 87 -2.08 -12.92 -2.68
CA MET A 87 -1.81 -14.36 -2.50
C MET A 87 -0.54 -14.79 -3.23
N MET A 88 -0.32 -14.29 -4.45
CA MET A 88 0.89 -14.57 -5.23
C MET A 88 2.15 -14.05 -4.53
N ILE A 89 2.12 -12.81 -4.05
CA ILE A 89 3.25 -12.22 -3.32
C ILE A 89 3.50 -12.99 -2.03
N ALA A 90 2.46 -13.27 -1.24
CA ALA A 90 2.59 -14.01 0.00
C ALA A 90 3.14 -15.43 -0.22
N GLY A 91 2.70 -16.10 -1.26
CA GLY A 91 3.24 -17.41 -1.66
C GLY A 91 4.71 -17.35 -2.03
N CYS A 92 5.11 -16.36 -2.83
CA CYS A 92 6.51 -16.15 -3.21
C CYS A 92 7.41 -15.88 -1.99
N LEU A 93 6.94 -15.03 -1.06
CA LEU A 93 7.67 -14.75 0.18
C LEU A 93 7.80 -15.97 1.08
N ASN A 94 6.75 -16.78 1.21
CA ASN A 94 6.83 -18.01 2.00
C ASN A 94 7.86 -18.98 1.42
N VAL A 95 7.92 -19.16 0.11
CA VAL A 95 8.96 -19.99 -0.54
C VAL A 95 10.36 -19.44 -0.22
N LEU A 96 10.58 -18.14 -0.30
CA LEU A 96 11.88 -17.52 0.03
C LEU A 96 12.28 -17.75 1.49
N ILE A 97 11.32 -17.72 2.42
CA ILE A 97 11.55 -17.99 3.84
C ILE A 97 11.86 -19.48 4.06
N GLU A 98 11.10 -20.39 3.44
CA GLU A 98 11.32 -21.85 3.56
C GLU A 98 12.64 -22.32 2.95
N MET A 99 13.10 -21.69 1.87
CA MET A 99 14.41 -21.99 1.29
C MET A 99 15.59 -21.68 2.22
N LYS A 100 15.34 -21.10 3.40
CA LYS A 100 16.36 -20.72 4.39
C LYS A 100 17.49 -19.85 3.84
N SER A 101 17.41 -19.42 2.59
CA SER A 101 18.42 -18.59 1.94
C SER A 101 18.58 -17.25 2.65
N PHE A 102 17.46 -16.66 3.07
CA PHE A 102 17.44 -15.43 3.83
C PHE A 102 18.10 -15.62 5.21
N LEU A 103 17.78 -16.71 5.90
CA LEU A 103 18.38 -17.06 7.19
C LEU A 103 19.87 -17.34 7.06
N ALA A 104 20.29 -18.06 6.02
CA ALA A 104 21.70 -18.36 5.78
C ALA A 104 22.50 -17.08 5.48
N ALA A 105 21.94 -16.14 4.72
CA ALA A 105 22.54 -14.83 4.49
C ALA A 105 22.69 -14.05 5.80
N MET A 106 21.67 -14.02 6.65
CA MET A 106 21.70 -13.36 7.96
C MET A 106 22.70 -14.02 8.92
N GLU A 107 22.77 -15.36 8.91
CA GLU A 107 23.73 -16.11 9.74
C GLU A 107 25.18 -15.84 9.29
N THR A 108 25.42 -15.74 7.99
CA THR A 108 26.74 -15.39 7.46
C THR A 108 27.14 -13.97 7.88
N LEU A 109 26.23 -13.03 7.82
CA LEU A 109 26.42 -11.65 8.28
C LEU A 109 26.70 -11.57 9.80
N SER A 110 26.01 -12.39 10.60
CA SER A 110 26.19 -12.39 12.05
C SER A 110 27.55 -12.92 12.50
N ARG A 111 28.27 -13.65 11.64
CA ARG A 111 29.61 -14.17 11.91
C ARG A 111 30.74 -13.16 11.63
N CYS A 112 30.45 -12.00 11.05
CA CYS A 112 31.46 -11.09 10.50
C CYS A 112 32.14 -10.12 11.50
N GLY A 113 32.12 -10.31 12.83
CA GLY A 113 32.98 -9.57 13.73
C GLY A 113 32.34 -8.90 14.95
N LYS A 114 33.13 -8.16 15.75
CA LYS A 114 32.77 -7.58 17.05
C LYS A 114 31.63 -6.54 17.01
N ASN A 115 31.37 -5.93 15.83
CA ASN A 115 30.27 -4.98 15.60
C ASN A 115 29.13 -5.59 14.76
N SER A 116 29.10 -6.92 14.64
CA SER A 116 28.14 -7.62 13.79
C SER A 116 26.68 -7.39 14.18
N GLY A 117 26.41 -7.12 15.44
CA GLY A 117 25.07 -6.84 15.93
C GLY A 117 24.45 -5.58 15.33
N ILE A 118 25.15 -4.46 15.41
CA ILE A 118 24.67 -3.19 14.86
C ILE A 118 24.54 -3.24 13.35
N ILE A 119 25.54 -3.88 12.69
CA ILE A 119 25.50 -4.05 11.22
C ILE A 119 24.31 -4.92 10.81
N LEU A 120 24.05 -6.01 11.52
CA LEU A 120 22.89 -6.87 11.30
C LEU A 120 21.60 -6.09 11.48
N LEU A 121 21.50 -5.31 12.56
CA LEU A 121 20.32 -4.50 12.87
C LEU A 121 20.00 -3.50 11.77
N VAL A 122 21.00 -2.70 11.36
CA VAL A 122 20.82 -1.68 10.32
C VAL A 122 20.51 -2.33 8.96
N LEU A 123 21.18 -3.43 8.63
CA LEU A 123 20.98 -4.12 7.37
C LEU A 123 19.59 -4.74 7.26
N VAL A 124 19.14 -5.44 8.30
CA VAL A 124 17.78 -6.02 8.32
C VAL A 124 16.73 -4.92 8.27
N TYR A 125 16.89 -3.86 9.07
CA TYR A 125 16.04 -2.69 9.03
C TYR A 125 15.92 -2.14 7.61
N PHE A 126 17.04 -1.92 6.94
CA PHE A 126 17.08 -1.34 5.59
C PHE A 126 16.43 -2.24 4.52
N ILE A 127 16.68 -3.56 4.59
CA ILE A 127 16.04 -4.53 3.69
C ILE A 127 14.51 -4.51 3.88
N LEU A 128 14.04 -4.50 5.13
CA LEU A 128 12.62 -4.47 5.43
C LEU A 128 11.98 -3.12 5.09
N SER A 129 12.72 -2.02 5.22
CA SER A 129 12.27 -0.69 4.83
C SER A 129 12.08 -0.59 3.31
N ILE A 130 13.03 -1.08 2.52
CA ILE A 130 12.88 -1.15 1.05
C ILE A 130 11.70 -2.06 0.68
N GLY A 131 11.60 -3.24 1.31
CA GLY A 131 10.49 -4.17 1.09
C GLY A 131 9.13 -3.56 1.44
N GLY A 132 9.04 -2.84 2.55
CA GLY A 132 7.87 -2.08 2.96
C GLY A 132 7.48 -1.00 1.95
N SER A 133 8.47 -0.24 1.47
CA SER A 133 8.27 0.85 0.52
C SER A 133 7.84 0.38 -0.87
N ALA A 134 8.37 -0.75 -1.35
CA ALA A 134 8.12 -1.28 -2.68
C ALA A 134 6.92 -2.23 -2.72
N LEU A 135 6.86 -3.18 -1.80
CA LEU A 135 5.90 -4.29 -1.81
C LEU A 135 4.79 -4.13 -0.76
N GLY A 136 5.01 -3.26 0.23
CA GLY A 136 4.04 -3.04 1.30
C GLY A 136 3.99 -4.19 2.30
N PHE A 137 5.14 -4.63 2.82
CA PHE A 137 5.22 -5.66 3.85
C PHE A 137 4.60 -5.16 5.16
N GLU A 138 3.32 -5.36 5.35
CA GLU A 138 2.62 -5.04 6.61
C GLU A 138 2.39 -6.32 7.43
N GLU A 139 1.61 -7.23 6.89
CA GLU A 139 1.22 -8.47 7.58
C GLU A 139 2.34 -9.53 7.51
N GLN A 140 3.08 -9.58 6.40
CA GLN A 140 4.16 -10.53 6.16
C GLN A 140 5.32 -10.37 7.13
N ILE A 141 5.45 -9.19 7.75
CA ILE A 141 6.51 -8.92 8.72
C ILE A 141 6.46 -9.89 9.91
N LEU A 142 5.28 -10.38 10.29
CA LEU A 142 5.12 -11.33 11.39
C LEU A 142 5.90 -12.63 11.15
N ALA A 143 6.04 -13.06 9.90
CA ALA A 143 6.81 -14.24 9.54
C ALA A 143 8.33 -14.07 9.73
N PHE A 144 8.84 -12.85 9.73
CA PHE A 144 10.26 -12.57 9.92
C PHE A 144 10.69 -12.62 11.39
N TYR A 145 9.78 -12.41 12.36
CA TYR A 145 10.13 -12.44 13.78
C TYR A 145 10.75 -13.76 14.21
N PRO A 146 10.11 -14.93 14.05
CA PRO A 146 10.70 -16.19 14.47
C PRO A 146 11.99 -16.53 13.72
N ALA A 147 12.16 -16.00 12.51
CA ALA A 147 13.33 -16.22 11.70
C ALA A 147 14.54 -15.37 12.13
N LEU A 148 14.32 -14.09 12.48
CA LEU A 148 15.38 -13.13 12.76
C LEU A 148 15.74 -13.01 14.25
N MET A 149 14.79 -13.21 15.15
CA MET A 149 15.01 -13.07 16.60
C MET A 149 16.17 -13.93 17.14
N PRO A 150 16.30 -15.22 16.75
CA PRO A 150 17.45 -16.02 17.19
C PRO A 150 18.79 -15.46 16.73
N ALA A 151 18.87 -14.86 15.53
CA ALA A 151 20.09 -14.24 15.02
C ALA A 151 20.46 -12.98 15.82
N TYR A 152 19.48 -12.14 16.12
CA TYR A 152 19.67 -10.94 16.94
C TYR A 152 20.17 -11.26 18.34
N ILE A 153 19.54 -12.23 19.02
CA ILE A 153 19.92 -12.65 20.37
C ILE A 153 21.35 -13.20 20.38
N ARG A 154 21.75 -14.00 19.37
CA ARG A 154 23.12 -14.50 19.24
C ARG A 154 24.16 -13.38 19.05
N CYS A 155 23.77 -12.28 18.44
CA CYS A 155 24.60 -11.09 18.27
C CYS A 155 24.61 -10.17 19.50
N GLY A 156 23.90 -10.54 20.58
CA GLY A 156 23.84 -9.77 21.82
C GLY A 156 22.93 -8.54 21.73
N ILE A 157 22.04 -8.47 20.74
CA ILE A 157 21.05 -7.39 20.61
C ILE A 157 19.87 -7.68 21.53
N ASP A 158 19.44 -6.65 22.24
CA ASP A 158 18.25 -6.73 23.09
C ASP A 158 16.98 -7.04 22.28
N GLY A 159 16.10 -7.88 22.85
CA GLY A 159 14.86 -8.28 22.20
C GLY A 159 13.95 -7.12 21.82
N ALA A 160 13.95 -6.04 22.61
CA ALA A 160 13.17 -4.84 22.31
C ALA A 160 13.71 -4.12 21.07
N LEU A 161 15.03 -3.96 20.98
CA LEU A 161 15.68 -3.32 19.84
C LEU A 161 15.56 -4.16 18.58
N ALA A 162 15.69 -5.49 18.70
CA ALA A 162 15.47 -6.43 17.61
C ALA A 162 14.04 -6.32 17.04
N THR A 163 13.05 -6.33 17.94
CA THR A 163 11.64 -6.16 17.58
C THR A 163 11.39 -4.82 16.90
N ALA A 164 11.96 -3.75 17.48
CA ALA A 164 11.83 -2.39 16.95
C ALA A 164 12.43 -2.29 15.54
N SER A 165 13.59 -2.91 15.27
CA SER A 165 14.22 -2.85 13.94
C SER A 165 13.38 -3.51 12.88
N ILE A 166 12.78 -4.66 13.17
CA ILE A 166 11.89 -5.38 12.25
C ILE A 166 10.63 -4.55 11.99
N TYR A 167 9.98 -4.07 13.06
CA TYR A 167 8.72 -3.35 12.99
C TYR A 167 8.87 -1.99 12.30
N PHE A 168 9.81 -1.16 12.76
CA PHE A 168 10.03 0.16 12.16
C PHE A 168 10.54 0.09 10.73
N GLY A 169 11.34 -0.93 10.38
CA GLY A 169 11.75 -1.14 8.99
C GLY A 169 10.54 -1.22 8.07
N SER A 170 9.60 -2.10 8.37
CA SER A 170 8.39 -2.22 7.55
C SER A 170 7.52 -0.97 7.58
N ILE A 171 7.26 -0.40 8.76
CA ILE A 171 6.34 0.75 8.90
C ILE A 171 6.88 1.99 8.22
N VAL A 172 8.17 2.32 8.39
CA VAL A 172 8.78 3.48 7.74
C VAL A 172 8.76 3.30 6.22
N GLY A 173 9.11 2.10 5.74
CA GLY A 173 8.98 1.78 4.33
C GLY A 173 7.56 2.00 3.80
N ASN A 174 6.57 1.53 4.52
CA ASN A 174 5.16 1.68 4.17
C ASN A 174 4.67 3.12 4.22
N MET A 175 5.06 3.87 5.23
CA MET A 175 4.65 5.27 5.43
C MET A 175 5.11 6.17 4.29
N PHE A 176 6.34 5.97 3.82
CA PHE A 176 6.93 6.73 2.71
C PHE A 176 6.91 5.95 1.39
N SER A 177 5.91 5.11 1.20
CA SER A 177 5.82 4.18 0.08
C SER A 177 6.12 4.82 -1.28
N THR A 178 7.14 4.30 -1.97
CA THR A 178 7.57 4.82 -3.28
C THR A 178 6.71 4.28 -4.42
N ILE A 179 6.53 2.95 -4.47
CA ILE A 179 5.87 2.25 -5.58
C ILE A 179 4.79 1.27 -5.08
N LYS A 180 4.45 1.30 -3.81
CA LYS A 180 3.49 0.38 -3.20
C LYS A 180 2.19 0.31 -4.00
N PRO A 181 1.75 -0.89 -4.45
CA PRO A 181 0.56 -1.03 -5.29
C PRO A 181 -0.70 -0.50 -4.62
N PHE A 182 -0.91 -0.82 -3.35
CA PHE A 182 -2.15 -0.52 -2.63
C PHE A 182 -2.28 0.94 -2.21
N GLY A 183 -1.22 1.55 -1.70
CA GLY A 183 -1.27 2.94 -1.26
C GLY A 183 -1.08 3.91 -2.43
N THR A 184 0.07 3.80 -3.08
CA THR A 184 0.50 4.79 -4.05
C THR A 184 -0.17 4.62 -5.41
N VAL A 185 -0.21 3.39 -5.95
CA VAL A 185 -0.74 3.17 -7.30
C VAL A 185 -2.26 3.34 -7.32
N ILE A 186 -2.98 2.69 -6.40
CA ILE A 186 -4.45 2.82 -6.34
C ILE A 186 -4.84 4.25 -5.97
N GLY A 187 -4.14 4.89 -5.01
CA GLY A 187 -4.42 6.28 -4.64
C GLY A 187 -4.24 7.24 -5.81
N SER A 188 -3.14 7.10 -6.56
CA SER A 188 -2.88 7.91 -7.76
C SER A 188 -3.93 7.65 -8.85
N TYR A 189 -4.30 6.40 -9.05
CA TYR A 189 -5.36 6.02 -9.98
C TYR A 189 -6.70 6.68 -9.64
N LEU A 190 -7.12 6.63 -8.38
CA LEU A 190 -8.35 7.25 -7.92
C LEU A 190 -8.31 8.79 -8.00
N ALA A 191 -7.13 9.38 -7.82
CA ALA A 191 -6.92 10.82 -7.99
C ALA A 191 -6.81 11.25 -9.47
N GLY A 192 -6.72 10.31 -10.41
CA GLY A 192 -6.58 10.59 -11.85
C GLY A 192 -5.23 11.22 -12.21
N ILE A 193 -4.17 10.89 -11.44
CA ILE A 193 -2.79 11.34 -11.69
C ILE A 193 -1.90 10.14 -11.98
N ASN A 194 -0.73 10.40 -12.59
CA ASN A 194 0.27 9.36 -12.77
C ASN A 194 0.90 9.00 -11.41
N PHE A 195 1.05 7.71 -11.10
CA PHE A 195 1.70 7.26 -9.86
C PHE A 195 3.17 7.69 -9.74
N MET A 196 3.82 8.02 -10.88
CA MET A 196 5.18 8.58 -10.91
C MET A 196 5.23 10.05 -10.50
N ASP A 197 4.09 10.75 -10.53
CA ASP A 197 4.04 12.13 -10.08
C ASP A 197 4.33 12.19 -8.57
N GLY A 198 5.31 13.03 -8.20
CA GLY A 198 5.74 13.15 -6.81
C GLY A 198 6.66 12.02 -6.29
N ILE A 199 7.19 11.13 -7.16
CA ILE A 199 8.10 10.06 -6.73
C ILE A 199 9.37 10.62 -6.06
N VAL A 200 9.89 11.73 -6.55
CA VAL A 200 11.08 12.40 -5.97
C VAL A 200 10.81 12.82 -4.53
N PHE A 201 9.66 13.44 -4.27
CA PHE A 201 9.28 13.82 -2.91
C PHE A 201 9.18 12.59 -1.98
N ARG A 202 8.55 11.51 -2.45
CA ARG A 202 8.41 10.27 -1.68
C ARG A 202 9.75 9.62 -1.37
N VAL A 203 10.66 9.58 -2.36
CA VAL A 203 12.01 9.04 -2.17
C VAL A 203 12.82 9.88 -1.18
N VAL A 204 12.78 11.21 -1.29
CA VAL A 204 13.47 12.10 -0.34
C VAL A 204 12.92 11.93 1.06
N ALA A 205 11.59 11.91 1.22
CA ALA A 205 10.95 11.69 2.51
C ALA A 205 11.30 10.31 3.10
N PHE A 206 11.36 9.27 2.28
CA PHE A 206 11.79 7.93 2.66
C PHE A 206 13.23 7.92 3.20
N ILE A 207 14.17 8.52 2.49
CA ILE A 207 15.58 8.61 2.92
C ILE A 207 15.69 9.38 4.25
N ILE A 208 14.96 10.46 4.41
CA ILE A 208 14.96 11.24 5.67
C ILE A 208 14.38 10.38 6.81
N GLY A 209 13.27 9.68 6.58
CA GLY A 209 12.66 8.79 7.57
C GLY A 209 13.60 7.67 8.01
N ASP A 210 14.26 7.01 7.05
CA ASP A 210 15.25 5.97 7.34
C ASP A 210 16.44 6.52 8.12
N ALA A 211 16.95 7.69 7.75
CA ALA A 211 18.08 8.33 8.45
C ALA A 211 17.76 8.63 9.93
N VAL A 212 16.53 9.09 10.21
CA VAL A 212 16.08 9.38 11.58
C VAL A 212 16.03 8.09 12.41
N VAL A 213 15.46 7.01 11.89
CA VAL A 213 15.33 5.75 12.62
C VAL A 213 16.68 5.06 12.81
N ILE A 214 17.53 5.04 11.78
CA ILE A 214 18.88 4.50 11.89
C ILE A 214 19.68 5.33 12.92
N GLY A 215 19.57 6.65 12.88
CA GLY A 215 20.19 7.53 13.90
C GLY A 215 19.74 7.19 15.30
N TYR A 216 18.46 6.93 15.51
CA TYR A 216 17.94 6.48 16.81
C TYR A 216 18.54 5.12 17.24
N PHE A 217 18.62 4.14 16.34
CA PHE A 217 19.21 2.84 16.67
C PHE A 217 20.71 2.91 17.00
N LEU A 218 21.44 3.84 16.38
CA LEU A 218 22.85 4.04 16.67
C LEU A 218 23.10 4.80 17.99
N PHE A 219 22.12 5.61 18.40
CA PHE A 219 22.20 6.36 19.64
C PHE A 219 21.79 5.54 20.87
N TYR A 220 20.85 4.63 20.71
CA TYR A 220 20.37 3.72 21.76
C TYR A 220 21.42 2.67 22.11
#